data_ca0cfeee812bab9feb919d17b20edbda
#
_entry.id   ca0cfeee812bab9feb919d17b20edbda
#
_cell.length_a   1.000
_cell.length_b   1.000
_cell.length_c   1.000
_cell.angle_alpha   90.00
_cell.angle_beta   90.00
_cell.angle_gamma   90.00
#
_symmetry.space_group_name_H-M   'P 1'
#
loop_
_entity.id
_entity.type
_entity.pdbx_description
1 polymer ?
#
loop_
_entity_poly.entity_id
_entity_poly.type
_entity_poly.pdbx_seq_one_letter_code
_entity_poly.pdbx_strand_id
1 'polypeptide(L)'
;MAECLLLKSGGQTKKLPMLNASYPANVTNWQGEQATFKVEISTPGVPAEYTYQWYRDGAKWTGATKATVSWSSAAVGSHSIYCVVTNKAGEVTSRVATLTVKDPNMAYTYTGSHEKIDDGSDNWRIKFKSSGTLKFTNLGKWDGKLDVFCVGGGCAGGSGGWDANNGYGKAGSGGYTKTQKSIQVTANTAYSIVIGAGGQSAFAPGGSTSALGVTANGGTKLGGGSGGGAYGNNQVNNGGSNGGNGDPQNAANIGIDHWGSPGKGQGTTTREFGESTGTLYAGGGGAGGNGSAQATGGSGGGGNGAWSGNQPTSGEANTGGGGGGMYYGLTNVGKGGSGIAVIRNHR
;
A
#
# COMPACT_ATOMS: atom_id res chain seq x y z
N MET A 1 63.51 -22.07 -76.39
CA MET A 1 62.18 -22.12 -75.80
C MET A 1 62.36 -22.13 -74.28
N ALA A 2 62.12 -21.03 -73.64
CA ALA A 2 62.25 -20.91 -72.18
C ALA A 2 60.89 -21.21 -71.56
N GLU A 3 60.81 -22.30 -70.81
CA GLU A 3 59.59 -22.62 -70.04
C GLU A 3 59.51 -21.63 -68.85
N CYS A 4 58.43 -20.86 -68.89
CA CYS A 4 58.06 -19.98 -67.76
C CYS A 4 57.42 -20.84 -66.66
N LEU A 5 58.18 -21.11 -65.60
CA LEU A 5 57.69 -21.83 -64.43
C LEU A 5 56.72 -20.91 -63.66
N LEU A 6 55.40 -21.12 -63.84
CA LEU A 6 54.38 -20.46 -63.05
C LEU A 6 54.39 -21.05 -61.62
N LEU A 7 55.05 -20.40 -60.70
CA LEU A 7 54.90 -20.65 -59.29
C LEU A 7 53.48 -20.27 -58.87
N LYS A 8 52.57 -21.23 -58.78
CA LYS A 8 51.28 -21.07 -58.11
C LYS A 8 51.55 -20.86 -56.60
N SER A 9 51.62 -19.61 -56.21
CA SER A 9 51.47 -19.25 -54.80
C SER A 9 50.04 -19.59 -54.34
N GLY A 10 49.87 -20.74 -53.71
CA GLY A 10 48.60 -21.18 -53.17
C GLY A 10 48.16 -20.43 -51.92
N GLY A 11 48.13 -19.09 -52.03
CA GLY A 11 47.52 -18.30 -50.96
C GLY A 11 46.00 -18.28 -51.07
N GLN A 12 45.32 -19.03 -50.24
CA GLN A 12 43.87 -18.86 -50.12
C GLN A 12 43.56 -17.40 -49.83
N THR A 13 42.66 -16.80 -50.62
CA THR A 13 42.22 -15.41 -50.40
C THR A 13 41.59 -15.29 -49.02
N LYS A 14 42.22 -14.61 -48.13
CA LYS A 14 41.69 -14.36 -46.78
C LYS A 14 40.45 -13.48 -46.87
N LYS A 15 39.36 -13.82 -46.16
CA LYS A 15 38.10 -13.05 -46.12
C LYS A 15 37.53 -12.97 -44.70
N LEU A 16 37.12 -11.78 -44.28
CA LEU A 16 36.38 -11.60 -43.05
C LEU A 16 35.01 -12.24 -43.10
N PRO A 17 34.47 -12.76 -42.00
CA PRO A 17 33.08 -13.17 -41.95
C PRO A 17 32.13 -11.96 -42.00
N MET A 18 30.92 -12.16 -42.50
CA MET A 18 29.81 -11.21 -42.28
C MET A 18 28.97 -11.71 -41.14
N LEU A 19 28.66 -10.80 -40.19
CA LEU A 19 27.80 -11.12 -39.06
C LEU A 19 26.36 -10.80 -39.38
N ASN A 20 25.43 -11.58 -38.81
CA ASN A 20 24.02 -11.28 -38.87
C ASN A 20 23.74 -9.97 -38.08
N ALA A 21 23.26 -8.94 -38.77
CA ALA A 21 23.01 -7.62 -38.22
C ALA A 21 21.91 -7.57 -37.12
N SER A 22 21.13 -8.65 -36.98
CA SER A 22 20.11 -8.76 -35.93
C SER A 22 20.68 -9.19 -34.57
N TYR A 23 21.93 -9.66 -34.51
CA TYR A 23 22.55 -10.18 -33.29
C TYR A 23 23.82 -9.44 -32.88
N PRO A 24 24.07 -9.36 -31.55
CA PRO A 24 23.21 -9.76 -30.45
C PRO A 24 21.92 -8.91 -30.36
N ALA A 25 20.81 -9.55 -29.98
CA ALA A 25 19.53 -8.87 -29.82
C ALA A 25 19.48 -8.11 -28.48
N ASN A 26 18.69 -7.04 -28.40
CA ASN A 26 18.40 -6.37 -27.15
C ASN A 26 17.60 -7.30 -26.21
N VAL A 27 17.87 -7.23 -24.93
CA VAL A 27 17.20 -8.02 -23.87
C VAL A 27 16.69 -7.10 -22.78
N THR A 28 15.51 -7.38 -22.25
CA THR A 28 14.98 -6.74 -21.04
C THR A 28 14.58 -7.84 -20.07
N ASN A 29 15.10 -7.79 -18.86
CA ASN A 29 14.76 -8.72 -17.78
C ASN A 29 14.81 -8.04 -16.41
N TRP A 30 14.53 -8.80 -15.36
CA TRP A 30 14.65 -8.34 -13.98
C TRP A 30 16.05 -8.66 -13.43
N GLN A 31 16.49 -7.89 -12.46
CA GLN A 31 17.74 -8.17 -11.73
C GLN A 31 17.73 -9.58 -11.16
N GLY A 32 18.84 -10.30 -11.33
CA GLY A 32 18.96 -11.71 -10.95
C GLY A 32 18.52 -12.72 -12.02
N GLU A 33 17.80 -12.30 -13.05
CA GLU A 33 17.46 -13.17 -14.18
C GLU A 33 18.60 -13.25 -15.19
N GLN A 34 18.71 -14.41 -15.86
CA GLN A 34 19.75 -14.63 -16.85
C GLN A 34 19.39 -14.00 -18.20
N ALA A 35 20.29 -13.17 -18.73
CA ALA A 35 20.25 -12.69 -20.10
C ALA A 35 21.21 -13.50 -20.97
N THR A 36 20.78 -13.92 -22.14
CA THR A 36 21.61 -14.69 -23.08
C THR A 36 21.80 -13.91 -24.38
N PHE A 37 23.05 -13.82 -24.84
CA PHE A 37 23.42 -13.14 -26.08
C PHE A 37 24.13 -14.12 -26.99
N LYS A 38 23.86 -14.01 -28.28
CA LYS A 38 24.55 -14.79 -29.32
C LYS A 38 25.03 -13.86 -30.45
N VAL A 39 26.05 -14.29 -31.15
CA VAL A 39 26.45 -13.75 -32.43
C VAL A 39 26.31 -14.85 -33.49
N GLU A 40 25.86 -14.48 -34.67
CA GLU A 40 25.69 -15.40 -35.80
C GLU A 40 26.50 -14.91 -36.98
N ILE A 41 27.13 -15.83 -37.69
CA ILE A 41 27.82 -15.57 -38.95
C ILE A 41 26.85 -15.79 -40.08
N SER A 42 26.50 -14.74 -40.83
CA SER A 42 25.59 -14.79 -41.96
C SER A 42 26.30 -15.24 -43.24
N THR A 43 27.58 -14.89 -43.39
CA THR A 43 28.43 -15.34 -44.48
C THR A 43 29.80 -15.76 -43.93
N PRO A 44 30.23 -16.99 -44.13
CA PRO A 44 31.55 -17.46 -43.68
C PRO A 44 32.70 -16.64 -44.25
N GLY A 45 33.72 -16.43 -43.39
CA GLY A 45 35.02 -15.92 -43.78
C GLY A 45 35.93 -17.05 -44.35
N VAL A 46 37.11 -16.68 -44.77
CA VAL A 46 38.17 -17.64 -45.21
C VAL A 46 39.46 -17.35 -44.40
N PRO A 47 39.95 -18.33 -43.64
CA PRO A 47 39.31 -19.60 -43.26
C PRO A 47 38.08 -19.39 -42.32
N ALA A 48 37.19 -20.41 -42.27
CA ALA A 48 36.01 -20.40 -41.42
C ALA A 48 36.27 -20.92 -40.00
N GLU A 49 37.39 -20.48 -39.42
CA GLU A 49 37.80 -20.75 -38.04
C GLU A 49 37.68 -19.45 -37.27
N TYR A 50 36.92 -19.43 -36.20
CA TYR A 50 36.60 -18.20 -35.48
C TYR A 50 36.91 -18.29 -34.01
N THR A 51 37.41 -17.19 -33.45
CA THR A 51 37.49 -16.91 -32.02
C THR A 51 36.56 -15.75 -31.70
N TYR A 52 36.00 -15.75 -30.48
CA TYR A 52 35.04 -14.78 -30.02
C TYR A 52 35.57 -14.10 -28.77
N GLN A 53 35.31 -12.80 -28.63
CA GLN A 53 35.53 -12.06 -27.39
C GLN A 53 34.36 -11.11 -27.19
N TRP A 54 33.65 -11.30 -26.09
CA TRP A 54 32.58 -10.42 -25.71
C TRP A 54 33.05 -9.24 -24.85
N TYR A 55 32.31 -8.16 -24.96
CA TYR A 55 32.53 -6.94 -24.22
C TYR A 55 31.18 -6.53 -23.57
N ARG A 56 31.26 -5.99 -22.36
CA ARG A 56 30.14 -5.41 -21.62
C ARG A 56 30.54 -4.04 -21.09
N ASP A 57 29.69 -3.05 -21.28
CA ASP A 57 29.93 -1.66 -20.87
C ASP A 57 31.32 -1.13 -21.32
N GLY A 58 31.70 -1.48 -22.53
CA GLY A 58 33.00 -1.11 -23.13
C GLY A 58 34.23 -1.91 -22.64
N ALA A 59 34.08 -2.72 -21.59
CA ALA A 59 35.16 -3.51 -21.02
C ALA A 59 35.16 -4.96 -21.54
N LYS A 60 36.37 -5.52 -21.70
CA LYS A 60 36.55 -6.92 -22.07
C LYS A 60 35.93 -7.83 -21.02
N TRP A 61 35.01 -8.73 -21.47
CA TRP A 61 34.37 -9.70 -20.59
C TRP A 61 35.23 -10.96 -20.51
N THR A 62 36.03 -11.08 -19.42
CA THR A 62 36.97 -12.19 -19.22
C THR A 62 36.24 -13.55 -19.24
N GLY A 63 36.79 -14.52 -20.04
CA GLY A 63 36.21 -15.86 -20.17
C GLY A 63 35.02 -15.96 -21.13
N ALA A 64 34.50 -14.86 -21.67
CA ALA A 64 33.38 -14.85 -22.61
C ALA A 64 33.91 -15.01 -24.06
N THR A 65 34.25 -16.26 -24.43
CA THR A 65 34.94 -16.60 -25.69
C THR A 65 34.17 -17.59 -26.56
N LYS A 66 32.86 -17.77 -26.30
CA LYS A 66 31.97 -18.61 -27.11
C LYS A 66 31.05 -17.75 -27.97
N ALA A 67 30.45 -18.32 -29.03
CA ALA A 67 29.48 -17.63 -29.88
C ALA A 67 28.20 -17.21 -29.10
N THR A 68 27.95 -17.82 -27.95
CA THR A 68 26.84 -17.51 -27.03
C THR A 68 27.38 -17.32 -25.64
N VAL A 69 26.87 -16.29 -24.94
CA VAL A 69 27.22 -15.98 -23.55
C VAL A 69 25.99 -15.65 -22.74
N SER A 70 26.05 -15.81 -21.42
CA SER A 70 24.95 -15.50 -20.52
C SER A 70 25.45 -14.65 -19.34
N TRP A 71 24.61 -13.73 -18.89
CA TRP A 71 24.89 -12.83 -17.77
C TRP A 71 23.68 -12.79 -16.81
N SER A 72 23.88 -13.20 -15.56
CA SER A 72 22.83 -13.24 -14.50
C SER A 72 23.03 -12.22 -13.37
N SER A 73 24.19 -11.57 -13.31
CA SER A 73 24.57 -10.66 -12.21
C SER A 73 24.65 -9.19 -12.63
N ALA A 74 23.96 -8.80 -13.70
CA ALA A 74 23.92 -7.41 -14.12
C ALA A 74 23.19 -6.54 -13.09
N ALA A 75 23.73 -5.36 -12.80
CA ALA A 75 23.07 -4.36 -11.96
C ALA A 75 21.83 -3.79 -12.65
N VAL A 76 20.93 -3.19 -11.86
CA VAL A 76 19.80 -2.42 -12.41
C VAL A 76 20.34 -1.29 -13.28
N GLY A 77 19.79 -1.16 -14.49
CA GLY A 77 20.22 -0.13 -15.43
C GLY A 77 20.29 -0.63 -16.87
N SER A 78 20.99 0.13 -17.70
CA SER A 78 21.20 -0.17 -19.11
C SER A 78 22.68 -0.53 -19.33
N HIS A 79 22.92 -1.67 -19.96
CA HIS A 79 24.24 -2.20 -20.22
C HIS A 79 24.43 -2.43 -21.72
N SER A 80 25.62 -2.14 -22.23
CA SER A 80 25.99 -2.38 -23.62
C SER A 80 26.71 -3.73 -23.78
N ILE A 81 26.31 -4.51 -24.78
CA ILE A 81 26.88 -5.86 -25.07
C ILE A 81 27.24 -5.97 -26.54
N TYR A 82 28.46 -6.35 -26.85
CA TYR A 82 28.89 -6.66 -28.22
C TYR A 82 29.97 -7.73 -28.24
N CYS A 83 30.17 -8.32 -29.40
CA CYS A 83 31.18 -9.36 -29.63
C CYS A 83 32.13 -8.96 -30.74
N VAL A 84 33.41 -9.19 -30.55
CA VAL A 84 34.43 -9.16 -31.60
C VAL A 84 34.69 -10.60 -32.05
N VAL A 85 34.51 -10.86 -33.34
CA VAL A 85 34.76 -12.15 -33.99
C VAL A 85 36.02 -12.03 -34.83
N THR A 86 36.98 -12.90 -34.58
CA THR A 86 38.28 -12.88 -35.25
C THR A 86 38.49 -14.16 -36.06
N ASN A 87 39.04 -14.02 -37.25
CA ASN A 87 39.61 -15.13 -38.06
C ASN A 87 41.01 -14.75 -38.54
N LYS A 88 41.66 -15.59 -39.34
CA LYS A 88 43.00 -15.30 -39.91
C LYS A 88 43.04 -14.10 -40.88
N ALA A 89 41.88 -13.59 -41.31
CA ALA A 89 41.78 -12.40 -42.15
C ALA A 89 41.75 -11.10 -41.33
N GLY A 90 41.35 -11.17 -40.05
CA GLY A 90 41.23 -10.00 -39.15
C GLY A 90 40.01 -10.12 -38.24
N GLU A 91 39.46 -8.98 -37.82
CA GLU A 91 38.40 -8.85 -36.83
C GLU A 91 37.17 -8.17 -37.42
N VAL A 92 35.98 -8.59 -36.96
CA VAL A 92 34.73 -7.91 -37.21
C VAL A 92 33.93 -7.78 -35.92
N THR A 93 33.41 -6.59 -35.66
CA THR A 93 32.62 -6.29 -34.47
C THR A 93 31.10 -6.41 -34.78
N SER A 94 30.37 -7.06 -33.91
CA SER A 94 28.91 -7.14 -34.00
C SER A 94 28.25 -5.78 -33.75
N ARG A 95 26.95 -5.69 -33.99
CA ARG A 95 26.16 -4.58 -33.42
C ARG A 95 26.28 -4.57 -31.91
N VAL A 96 26.03 -3.40 -31.32
CA VAL A 96 25.88 -3.26 -29.85
C VAL A 96 24.43 -3.55 -29.49
N ALA A 97 24.23 -4.54 -28.62
CA ALA A 97 22.92 -4.80 -28.01
C ALA A 97 22.80 -4.06 -26.67
N THR A 98 21.60 -3.72 -26.28
CA THR A 98 21.28 -3.18 -24.97
C THR A 98 20.63 -4.26 -24.11
N LEU A 99 21.21 -4.49 -22.90
CA LEU A 99 20.55 -5.19 -21.80
C LEU A 99 19.92 -4.17 -20.87
N THR A 100 18.59 -4.16 -20.73
CA THR A 100 17.87 -3.35 -19.74
C THR A 100 17.51 -4.22 -18.55
N VAL A 101 18.13 -3.98 -17.40
CA VAL A 101 17.86 -4.69 -16.15
C VAL A 101 16.94 -3.84 -15.27
N LYS A 102 15.77 -4.36 -14.95
CA LYS A 102 14.76 -3.71 -14.10
C LYS A 102 14.92 -4.13 -12.63
N ASP A 103 14.65 -3.20 -11.71
CA ASP A 103 14.55 -3.53 -10.28
C ASP A 103 13.26 -4.32 -10.00
N PRO A 104 13.34 -5.55 -9.45
CA PRO A 104 12.18 -6.36 -9.13
C PRO A 104 11.38 -5.85 -7.92
N ASN A 105 11.95 -4.94 -7.12
CA ASN A 105 11.36 -4.50 -5.87
C ASN A 105 10.43 -3.31 -6.06
N MET A 106 9.31 -3.33 -5.33
CA MET A 106 8.43 -2.17 -5.23
C MET A 106 9.08 -1.08 -4.36
N ALA A 107 9.03 0.16 -4.83
CA ALA A 107 9.48 1.34 -4.11
C ALA A 107 8.42 2.45 -4.13
N TYR A 108 8.32 3.19 -3.03
CA TYR A 108 7.38 4.31 -2.90
C TYR A 108 7.93 5.42 -2.02
N THR A 109 7.30 6.59 -2.10
CA THR A 109 7.48 7.71 -1.18
C THR A 109 6.13 8.11 -0.58
N TYR A 110 6.15 8.58 0.65
CA TYR A 110 4.99 9.16 1.33
C TYR A 110 5.41 10.36 2.17
N THR A 111 4.65 11.45 2.11
CA THR A 111 5.00 12.70 2.81
C THR A 111 4.46 12.77 4.24
N GLY A 112 3.51 11.92 4.62
CA GLY A 112 2.92 11.85 5.96
C GLY A 112 3.51 10.73 6.84
N SER A 113 3.00 10.64 8.06
CA SER A 113 3.34 9.54 8.98
C SER A 113 2.69 8.24 8.52
N HIS A 114 3.47 7.19 8.42
CA HIS A 114 3.01 5.87 7.97
C HIS A 114 3.88 4.74 8.54
N GLU A 115 3.41 3.52 8.35
CA GLU A 115 4.10 2.29 8.72
C GLU A 115 3.94 1.26 7.59
N LYS A 116 5.06 0.70 7.11
CA LYS A 116 5.03 -0.45 6.19
C LYS A 116 5.19 -1.73 7.00
N ILE A 117 4.32 -2.70 6.74
CA ILE A 117 4.31 -4.02 7.37
C ILE A 117 4.60 -5.05 6.28
N ASP A 118 5.55 -5.93 6.55
CA ASP A 118 5.84 -7.11 5.75
C ASP A 118 4.95 -8.26 6.24
N ASP A 119 4.07 -8.74 5.38
CA ASP A 119 3.15 -9.85 5.68
C ASP A 119 3.71 -11.22 5.21
N GLY A 120 4.96 -11.24 4.72
CA GLY A 120 5.63 -12.43 4.19
C GLY A 120 5.17 -12.83 2.78
N SER A 121 5.97 -13.67 2.10
CA SER A 121 5.67 -14.18 0.74
C SER A 121 5.36 -13.07 -0.27
N ASP A 122 6.17 -12.01 -0.28
CA ASP A 122 6.02 -10.81 -1.11
C ASP A 122 4.75 -9.99 -0.84
N ASN A 123 4.02 -10.29 0.24
CA ASN A 123 2.87 -9.53 0.70
C ASN A 123 3.28 -8.41 1.65
N TRP A 124 2.59 -7.27 1.53
CA TRP A 124 2.86 -6.09 2.35
C TRP A 124 1.59 -5.28 2.58
N ARG A 125 1.61 -4.48 3.67
CA ARG A 125 0.63 -3.45 3.98
C ARG A 125 1.32 -2.12 4.28
N ILE A 126 0.62 -1.02 4.02
CA ILE A 126 1.01 0.32 4.44
C ILE A 126 -0.15 0.96 5.18
N LYS A 127 0.09 1.37 6.44
CA LYS A 127 -0.86 2.09 7.29
C LYS A 127 -0.51 3.57 7.28
N PHE A 128 -1.41 4.41 6.78
CA PHE A 128 -1.25 5.88 6.76
C PHE A 128 -1.90 6.48 8.00
N LYS A 129 -1.09 7.11 8.86
CA LYS A 129 -1.49 7.66 10.16
C LYS A 129 -1.74 9.16 10.14
N SER A 130 -1.29 9.87 9.10
CA SER A 130 -1.60 11.29 8.84
C SER A 130 -1.79 11.50 7.34
N SER A 131 -2.40 12.62 6.96
CA SER A 131 -2.58 13.00 5.56
C SER A 131 -1.24 13.23 4.85
N GLY A 132 -1.19 12.94 3.55
CA GLY A 132 0.03 13.09 2.76
C GLY A 132 -0.18 12.69 1.30
N THR A 133 0.91 12.63 0.55
CA THR A 133 0.94 12.20 -0.84
C THR A 133 1.73 10.91 -0.97
N LEU A 134 1.09 9.88 -1.51
CA LEU A 134 1.70 8.60 -1.86
C LEU A 134 2.11 8.61 -3.33
N LYS A 135 3.32 8.15 -3.62
CA LYS A 135 3.80 7.94 -4.98
C LYS A 135 4.61 6.66 -5.05
N PHE A 136 4.20 5.70 -5.87
CA PHE A 136 5.02 4.54 -6.21
C PHE A 136 6.07 4.97 -7.23
N THR A 137 7.35 4.91 -6.88
CA THR A 137 8.46 5.27 -7.75
C THR A 137 8.88 4.10 -8.64
N ASN A 138 8.65 2.88 -8.18
CA ASN A 138 8.83 1.64 -8.93
C ASN A 138 7.76 0.62 -8.50
N LEU A 139 7.14 -0.08 -9.44
CA LEU A 139 6.21 -1.18 -9.12
C LEU A 139 6.93 -2.53 -8.99
N GLY A 140 8.14 -2.65 -9.54
CA GLY A 140 8.87 -3.92 -9.56
C GLY A 140 8.13 -5.01 -10.33
N LYS A 141 8.12 -6.22 -9.78
CA LYS A 141 7.36 -7.36 -10.32
C LYS A 141 5.89 -7.35 -9.90
N TRP A 142 5.48 -6.43 -9.03
CA TRP A 142 4.09 -6.29 -8.62
C TRP A 142 3.24 -5.73 -9.77
N ASP A 143 2.04 -6.29 -9.96
CA ASP A 143 1.12 -5.93 -11.04
C ASP A 143 0.45 -4.54 -10.89
N GLY A 144 0.72 -3.85 -9.79
CA GLY A 144 0.16 -2.54 -9.49
C GLY A 144 -1.28 -2.58 -8.99
N LYS A 145 -1.84 -3.75 -8.64
CA LYS A 145 -3.16 -3.86 -8.03
C LYS A 145 -3.07 -3.88 -6.51
N LEU A 146 -3.93 -3.13 -5.86
CA LEU A 146 -3.99 -3.08 -4.40
C LEU A 146 -5.42 -3.08 -3.89
N ASP A 147 -5.57 -3.47 -2.61
CA ASP A 147 -6.78 -3.30 -1.83
C ASP A 147 -6.62 -2.08 -0.93
N VAL A 148 -7.71 -1.33 -0.75
CA VAL A 148 -7.77 -0.14 0.10
C VAL A 148 -8.80 -0.35 1.19
N PHE A 149 -8.46 -0.02 2.42
CA PHE A 149 -9.33 0.06 3.57
C PHE A 149 -9.23 1.45 4.18
N CYS A 150 -10.36 2.15 4.35
CA CYS A 150 -10.44 3.45 4.97
C CYS A 150 -11.34 3.43 6.19
N VAL A 151 -10.98 4.19 7.22
CA VAL A 151 -11.78 4.44 8.43
C VAL A 151 -11.87 5.95 8.63
N GLY A 152 -13.07 6.51 8.66
CA GLY A 152 -13.29 7.92 8.97
C GLY A 152 -13.00 8.24 10.43
N GLY A 153 -12.80 9.50 10.78
CA GLY A 153 -12.65 9.94 12.17
C GLY A 153 -13.93 9.71 12.99
N GLY A 154 -13.81 9.45 14.29
CA GLY A 154 -14.92 9.29 15.22
C GLY A 154 -15.57 10.64 15.60
N CYS A 155 -16.85 10.62 15.96
CA CYS A 155 -17.56 11.75 16.54
C CYS A 155 -17.11 11.96 18.00
N ALA A 156 -17.09 13.20 18.46
CA ALA A 156 -16.90 13.50 19.88
C ALA A 156 -18.18 13.16 20.68
N GLY A 157 -18.00 12.77 21.93
CA GLY A 157 -19.09 12.70 22.90
C GLY A 157 -19.62 14.08 23.27
N GLY A 158 -20.68 14.12 24.06
CA GLY A 158 -21.25 15.38 24.53
C GLY A 158 -22.02 15.23 25.83
N SER A 159 -22.41 16.36 26.42
CA SER A 159 -23.30 16.38 27.58
C SER A 159 -24.76 16.35 27.13
N GLY A 160 -25.59 15.65 27.86
CA GLY A 160 -27.03 15.85 27.83
C GLY A 160 -27.47 16.83 28.94
N GLY A 161 -28.46 17.65 28.66
CA GLY A 161 -29.10 18.51 29.71
C GLY A 161 -30.02 17.70 30.61
N TRP A 162 -30.55 18.36 31.63
CA TRP A 162 -31.39 17.79 32.68
C TRP A 162 -32.86 17.56 32.26
N ASP A 163 -33.26 17.74 31.06
CA ASP A 163 -34.61 17.49 30.60
C ASP A 163 -34.82 16.09 30.03
N ALA A 164 -36.05 15.60 30.07
CA ALA A 164 -36.47 14.27 29.63
C ALA A 164 -36.14 13.99 28.13
N ASN A 165 -35.84 15.05 27.37
CA ASN A 165 -35.52 14.98 25.95
C ASN A 165 -34.03 15.06 25.66
N ASN A 166 -33.20 15.45 26.61
CA ASN A 166 -31.81 15.72 26.43
C ASN A 166 -30.87 14.82 27.28
N GLY A 167 -31.20 13.57 27.39
CA GLY A 167 -30.58 12.57 28.21
C GLY A 167 -29.06 12.74 28.48
N TYR A 168 -28.66 12.27 29.62
CA TYR A 168 -27.28 12.27 30.13
C TYR A 168 -26.26 11.78 29.11
N GLY A 169 -25.12 12.40 29.08
CA GLY A 169 -23.85 11.96 28.53
C GLY A 169 -23.83 11.06 27.29
N LYS A 170 -24.31 11.54 26.15
CA LYS A 170 -24.27 10.78 24.92
C LYS A 170 -22.85 10.64 24.40
N ALA A 171 -22.45 9.43 24.09
CA ALA A 171 -21.15 9.16 23.50
C ALA A 171 -21.15 9.42 21.97
N GLY A 172 -19.97 9.66 21.43
CA GLY A 172 -19.75 9.77 20.01
C GLY A 172 -19.77 8.41 19.31
N SER A 173 -20.27 8.37 18.09
CA SER A 173 -20.17 7.19 17.23
C SER A 173 -18.78 7.06 16.62
N GLY A 174 -18.36 5.84 16.31
CA GLY A 174 -17.17 5.57 15.49
C GLY A 174 -17.36 6.04 14.04
N GLY A 175 -16.25 6.25 13.33
CA GLY A 175 -16.26 6.55 11.91
C GLY A 175 -16.79 5.38 11.07
N TYR A 176 -17.20 5.67 9.84
CA TYR A 176 -17.53 4.61 8.89
C TYR A 176 -16.26 3.92 8.39
N THR A 177 -16.41 2.68 7.93
CA THR A 177 -15.34 1.94 7.29
C THR A 177 -15.71 1.62 5.84
N LYS A 178 -14.73 1.54 4.97
CA LYS A 178 -14.93 1.13 3.58
C LYS A 178 -13.74 0.38 3.04
N THR A 179 -14.01 -0.75 2.40
CA THR A 179 -13.02 -1.53 1.66
C THR A 179 -13.33 -1.49 0.17
N GLN A 180 -12.30 -1.34 -0.65
CA GLN A 180 -12.36 -1.57 -2.09
C GLN A 180 -11.14 -2.36 -2.50
N LYS A 181 -11.35 -3.40 -3.32
CA LYS A 181 -10.30 -4.31 -3.77
C LYS A 181 -9.90 -4.04 -5.21
N SER A 182 -8.70 -4.49 -5.56
CA SER A 182 -8.20 -4.54 -6.95
C SER A 182 -8.13 -3.16 -7.64
N ILE A 183 -7.70 -2.12 -6.91
CA ILE A 183 -7.49 -0.79 -7.48
C ILE A 183 -6.14 -0.77 -8.20
N GLN A 184 -6.14 -0.39 -9.48
CA GLN A 184 -4.93 -0.26 -10.27
C GLN A 184 -4.22 1.06 -9.96
N VAL A 185 -2.91 0.98 -9.68
CA VAL A 185 -2.04 2.16 -9.57
C VAL A 185 -0.98 2.17 -10.67
N THR A 186 -0.46 3.37 -10.93
CA THR A 186 0.57 3.59 -11.94
C THR A 186 1.82 4.17 -11.27
N ALA A 187 3.00 3.71 -11.68
CA ALA A 187 4.26 4.27 -11.21
C ALA A 187 4.34 5.78 -11.54
N ASN A 188 5.00 6.50 -10.68
CA ASN A 188 5.23 7.94 -10.77
C ASN A 188 3.98 8.84 -10.73
N THR A 189 2.79 8.28 -10.45
CA THR A 189 1.56 9.04 -10.20
C THR A 189 1.45 9.40 -8.72
N ALA A 190 1.07 10.64 -8.44
CA ALA A 190 0.83 11.12 -7.08
C ALA A 190 -0.62 10.83 -6.66
N TYR A 191 -0.80 10.19 -5.50
CA TYR A 191 -2.11 9.88 -4.92
C TYR A 191 -2.25 10.61 -3.60
N SER A 192 -3.31 11.43 -3.46
CA SER A 192 -3.64 12.09 -2.20
C SER A 192 -4.25 11.10 -1.23
N ILE A 193 -3.73 11.10 -0.01
CA ILE A 193 -4.29 10.38 1.14
C ILE A 193 -4.74 11.42 2.14
N VAL A 194 -6.00 11.39 2.54
CA VAL A 194 -6.57 12.28 3.56
C VAL A 194 -7.00 11.44 4.74
N ILE A 195 -6.49 11.75 5.92
CA ILE A 195 -6.90 11.10 7.18
C ILE A 195 -7.84 12.03 7.91
N GLY A 196 -9.07 11.57 8.12
CA GLY A 196 -10.11 12.33 8.80
C GLY A 196 -9.76 12.57 10.27
N ALA A 197 -9.81 13.82 10.73
CA ALA A 197 -9.67 14.14 12.15
C ALA A 197 -10.87 13.61 12.94
N GLY A 198 -10.67 13.27 14.21
CA GLY A 198 -11.78 13.05 15.14
C GLY A 198 -12.46 14.36 15.53
N GLY A 199 -13.74 14.31 15.91
CA GLY A 199 -14.49 15.45 16.44
C GLY A 199 -13.81 16.05 17.69
N GLN A 200 -13.68 17.38 17.75
CA GLN A 200 -12.90 18.07 18.79
C GLN A 200 -13.74 18.76 19.87
N SER A 201 -15.02 19.01 19.63
CA SER A 201 -15.96 19.64 20.57
C SER A 201 -17.21 18.79 20.71
N ALA A 202 -18.04 19.07 21.68
CA ALA A 202 -19.27 18.30 21.97
C ALA A 202 -20.09 18.02 20.71
N PHE A 203 -20.30 16.74 20.43
CA PHE A 203 -21.02 16.23 19.26
C PHE A 203 -20.44 16.64 17.91
N ALA A 204 -19.24 17.20 17.87
CA ALA A 204 -18.58 17.50 16.60
C ALA A 204 -18.34 16.20 15.80
N PRO A 205 -18.71 16.19 14.53
CA PRO A 205 -18.47 15.01 13.68
C PRO A 205 -16.99 14.78 13.45
N GLY A 206 -16.64 13.54 13.16
CA GLY A 206 -15.34 13.21 12.60
C GLY A 206 -15.23 13.58 11.12
N GLY A 207 -14.01 13.77 10.64
CA GLY A 207 -13.70 14.01 9.24
C GLY A 207 -13.71 12.71 8.41
N SER A 208 -13.91 12.84 7.11
CA SER A 208 -13.77 11.71 6.19
C SER A 208 -12.32 11.36 5.93
N THR A 209 -12.04 10.06 5.82
CA THR A 209 -10.75 9.53 5.34
C THR A 209 -10.88 9.11 3.89
N SER A 210 -9.93 9.49 3.04
CA SER A 210 -9.91 9.05 1.66
C SER A 210 -8.52 8.61 1.19
N ALA A 211 -8.48 7.55 0.39
CA ALA A 211 -7.26 7.03 -0.24
C ALA A 211 -7.62 6.42 -1.59
N LEU A 212 -6.92 6.78 -2.65
CA LEU A 212 -7.06 6.19 -4.00
C LEU A 212 -8.53 6.11 -4.50
N GLY A 213 -9.31 7.15 -4.26
CA GLY A 213 -10.72 7.21 -4.66
C GLY A 213 -11.70 6.51 -3.71
N VAL A 214 -11.24 5.83 -2.68
CA VAL A 214 -12.06 5.21 -1.63
C VAL A 214 -12.25 6.20 -0.50
N THR A 215 -13.49 6.48 -0.11
CA THR A 215 -13.79 7.42 0.98
C THR A 215 -14.68 6.75 2.03
N ALA A 216 -14.26 6.85 3.30
CA ALA A 216 -15.04 6.48 4.48
C ALA A 216 -15.40 7.76 5.25
N ASN A 217 -16.69 7.98 5.49
CA ASN A 217 -17.18 9.16 6.20
C ASN A 217 -16.84 9.11 7.69
N GLY A 218 -16.75 10.29 8.31
CA GLY A 218 -16.62 10.38 9.77
C GLY A 218 -17.91 10.02 10.50
N GLY A 219 -17.78 9.63 11.76
CA GLY A 219 -18.90 9.45 12.68
C GLY A 219 -19.60 10.78 12.97
N THR A 220 -20.91 10.75 13.23
CA THR A 220 -21.73 11.92 13.55
C THR A 220 -22.48 11.71 14.86
N LYS A 221 -23.11 12.76 15.38
CA LYS A 221 -24.00 12.66 16.55
C LYS A 221 -25.16 11.68 16.32
N LEU A 222 -25.66 11.61 15.08
CA LEU A 222 -26.87 10.85 14.72
C LEU A 222 -26.56 9.47 14.15
N GLY A 223 -25.30 9.16 13.88
CA GLY A 223 -24.91 7.87 13.32
C GLY A 223 -23.44 7.83 12.92
N GLY A 224 -22.96 6.63 12.77
CA GLY A 224 -21.58 6.33 12.42
C GLY A 224 -21.45 4.85 12.12
N GLY A 225 -20.21 4.41 11.93
CA GLY A 225 -19.93 3.01 11.69
C GLY A 225 -20.21 2.11 12.88
N SER A 226 -20.00 2.60 14.10
CA SER A 226 -20.40 1.93 15.34
C SER A 226 -21.07 2.94 16.26
N GLY A 227 -22.20 2.55 16.85
CA GLY A 227 -22.97 3.45 17.71
C GLY A 227 -22.30 3.72 19.04
N GLY A 228 -22.42 4.96 19.53
CA GLY A 228 -22.05 5.35 20.87
C GLY A 228 -23.02 4.79 21.92
N GLY A 229 -22.56 4.66 23.16
CA GLY A 229 -23.37 4.29 24.31
C GLY A 229 -24.39 5.40 24.67
N ALA A 230 -25.55 4.98 25.19
CA ALA A 230 -26.58 5.87 25.73
C ALA A 230 -26.83 5.57 27.21
N TYR A 231 -27.27 6.58 27.97
CA TYR A 231 -27.64 6.43 29.38
C TYR A 231 -29.01 5.74 29.50
N GLY A 232 -29.12 4.73 30.34
CA GLY A 232 -30.35 3.99 30.59
C GLY A 232 -31.15 4.47 31.79
N ASN A 233 -32.50 4.23 31.80
CA ASN A 233 -33.42 4.62 32.85
C ASN A 233 -33.13 4.03 34.23
N ASN A 234 -32.39 2.93 34.28
CA ASN A 234 -32.12 2.22 35.56
C ASN A 234 -30.76 2.59 36.13
N GLN A 235 -30.25 3.78 35.86
CA GLN A 235 -28.92 4.24 36.32
C GLN A 235 -27.74 3.33 35.86
N VAL A 236 -27.91 2.61 34.77
CA VAL A 236 -26.85 1.81 34.16
C VAL A 236 -26.30 2.58 32.95
N ASN A 237 -25.02 2.87 32.99
CA ASN A 237 -24.34 3.45 31.85
C ASN A 237 -24.06 2.35 30.82
N ASN A 238 -24.52 2.54 29.59
CA ASN A 238 -24.23 1.58 28.52
C ASN A 238 -22.90 1.86 27.85
N GLY A 239 -22.14 0.81 27.62
CA GLY A 239 -20.91 0.85 26.84
C GLY A 239 -21.18 1.18 25.37
N GLY A 240 -20.15 1.68 24.69
CA GLY A 240 -20.17 1.82 23.24
C GLY A 240 -20.21 0.46 22.55
N SER A 241 -20.75 0.39 21.36
CA SER A 241 -20.72 -0.84 20.58
C SER A 241 -19.32 -1.13 20.09
N ASN A 242 -18.96 -2.41 20.13
CA ASN A 242 -17.70 -2.86 19.52
C ASN A 242 -17.77 -2.66 18.01
N GLY A 243 -16.61 -2.46 17.40
CA GLY A 243 -16.45 -2.45 15.95
C GLY A 243 -16.77 -3.80 15.33
N GLY A 244 -17.90 -4.37 15.69
CA GLY A 244 -18.46 -5.62 15.19
C GLY A 244 -19.59 -5.36 14.19
N ASN A 245 -20.43 -6.36 13.89
CA ASN A 245 -21.47 -6.31 12.86
C ASN A 245 -22.40 -5.09 12.98
N GLY A 246 -22.24 -4.09 12.10
CA GLY A 246 -23.16 -2.96 11.96
C GLY A 246 -24.21 -3.23 10.91
N ASP A 247 -25.41 -2.73 11.15
CA ASP A 247 -26.42 -2.63 10.10
C ASP A 247 -26.26 -1.25 9.44
N PRO A 248 -25.77 -1.16 8.20
CA PRO A 248 -25.61 0.11 7.51
C PRO A 248 -26.95 0.83 7.24
N GLN A 249 -28.09 0.12 7.34
CA GLN A 249 -29.41 0.69 7.13
C GLN A 249 -29.98 1.35 8.39
N ASN A 250 -29.48 1.00 9.58
CA ASN A 250 -29.95 1.58 10.85
C ASN A 250 -28.94 2.56 11.47
N ALA A 251 -28.03 3.09 10.71
CA ALA A 251 -27.05 4.09 11.18
C ALA A 251 -27.71 5.33 11.82
N ALA A 252 -28.95 5.67 11.45
CA ALA A 252 -29.68 6.80 11.99
C ALA A 252 -30.14 6.61 13.45
N ASN A 253 -30.25 5.37 13.94
CA ASN A 253 -30.73 5.06 15.29
C ASN A 253 -29.65 4.60 16.26
N ILE A 254 -28.41 4.64 15.83
CA ILE A 254 -27.29 4.11 16.58
C ILE A 254 -26.78 5.16 17.57
N GLY A 255 -27.02 4.96 18.85
CA GLY A 255 -26.54 5.80 19.94
C GLY A 255 -27.42 6.96 20.37
N ILE A 256 -28.66 7.06 19.88
CA ILE A 256 -29.59 8.15 20.23
C ILE A 256 -30.83 7.68 21.03
N ASP A 257 -30.97 6.37 21.21
CA ASP A 257 -32.10 5.91 21.95
C ASP A 257 -32.05 6.38 23.41
N HIS A 258 -33.12 7.04 23.87
CA HIS A 258 -33.25 7.59 25.20
C HIS A 258 -33.21 6.52 26.31
N TRP A 259 -33.21 5.25 25.94
CA TRP A 259 -33.60 4.17 26.81
C TRP A 259 -32.65 2.96 26.85
N GLY A 260 -31.36 3.19 26.65
CA GLY A 260 -30.40 2.28 27.27
C GLY A 260 -29.87 1.10 26.45
N SER A 261 -30.04 1.07 25.15
CA SER A 261 -29.33 0.08 24.34
C SER A 261 -28.07 0.66 23.74
N PRO A 262 -26.91 -0.02 23.84
CA PRO A 262 -25.73 0.39 23.11
C PRO A 262 -26.03 0.32 21.62
N GLY A 263 -25.49 1.26 20.87
CA GLY A 263 -25.61 1.25 19.42
C GLY A 263 -24.97 -0.01 18.81
N LYS A 264 -25.39 -0.38 17.61
CA LYS A 264 -24.86 -1.56 16.90
C LYS A 264 -23.52 -1.25 16.24
N GLY A 265 -22.65 -2.22 16.17
CA GLY A 265 -21.39 -2.13 15.46
C GLY A 265 -21.50 -2.43 13.96
N GLN A 266 -20.47 -2.22 13.18
CA GLN A 266 -20.43 -2.38 11.71
C GLN A 266 -20.11 -3.80 11.20
N GLY A 267 -19.85 -4.74 12.06
CA GLY A 267 -19.56 -6.10 11.64
C GLY A 267 -18.14 -6.35 11.17
N THR A 268 -17.99 -7.30 10.26
CA THR A 268 -16.72 -7.63 9.68
C THR A 268 -16.10 -6.46 8.89
N THR A 269 -16.91 -5.49 8.48
CA THR A 269 -16.46 -4.31 7.73
C THR A 269 -15.53 -3.39 8.54
N THR A 270 -15.50 -3.55 9.88
CA THR A 270 -14.61 -2.76 10.76
C THR A 270 -13.21 -3.33 10.93
N ARG A 271 -12.91 -4.43 10.28
CA ARG A 271 -11.54 -4.96 10.18
C ARG A 271 -10.94 -4.65 8.82
N GLU A 272 -9.60 -4.62 8.78
CA GLU A 272 -8.87 -4.40 7.52
C GLU A 272 -9.39 -5.36 6.44
N PHE A 273 -9.78 -4.80 5.31
CA PHE A 273 -10.22 -5.52 4.11
C PHE A 273 -11.41 -6.49 4.30
N GLY A 274 -12.16 -6.36 5.40
CA GLY A 274 -13.28 -7.24 5.74
C GLY A 274 -12.85 -8.61 6.25
N GLU A 275 -11.66 -8.75 6.79
CA GLU A 275 -11.13 -9.99 7.35
C GLU A 275 -11.91 -10.41 8.61
N SER A 276 -11.99 -11.71 8.86
CA SER A 276 -12.70 -12.28 10.03
C SER A 276 -11.92 -12.11 11.34
N THR A 277 -10.62 -11.87 11.26
CA THR A 277 -9.69 -11.70 12.39
C THR A 277 -8.92 -10.40 12.26
N GLY A 278 -8.14 -10.01 13.27
CA GLY A 278 -7.30 -8.83 13.26
C GLY A 278 -7.89 -7.65 14.02
N THR A 279 -7.25 -6.48 13.88
CA THR A 279 -7.60 -5.25 14.59
C THR A 279 -9.00 -4.77 14.25
N LEU A 280 -9.79 -4.47 15.27
CA LEU A 280 -11.06 -3.76 15.14
C LEU A 280 -10.80 -2.24 15.04
N TYR A 281 -11.63 -1.55 14.29
CA TYR A 281 -11.65 -0.10 14.11
C TYR A 281 -13.04 0.46 14.37
N ALA A 282 -13.12 1.77 14.54
CA ALA A 282 -14.37 2.52 14.61
C ALA A 282 -15.31 2.10 15.75
N GLY A 283 -14.77 1.74 16.90
CA GLY A 283 -15.54 1.48 18.12
C GLY A 283 -16.31 2.73 18.58
N GLY A 284 -17.55 2.59 19.05
CA GLY A 284 -18.33 3.68 19.63
C GLY A 284 -17.84 4.06 21.03
N GLY A 285 -18.01 5.32 21.44
CA GLY A 285 -17.72 5.76 22.83
C GLY A 285 -18.72 5.20 23.85
N GLY A 286 -18.31 5.11 25.10
CA GLY A 286 -19.15 4.76 26.25
C GLY A 286 -19.95 5.97 26.77
N ALA A 287 -21.19 5.76 27.23
CA ALA A 287 -22.05 6.82 27.76
C ALA A 287 -21.47 7.44 29.06
N GLY A 288 -21.66 8.74 29.24
CA GLY A 288 -21.42 9.40 30.52
C GLY A 288 -22.67 9.36 31.41
N GLY A 289 -22.52 9.24 32.73
CA GLY A 289 -23.67 9.20 33.61
C GLY A 289 -23.35 8.94 35.06
N ASN A 290 -24.40 8.91 35.91
CA ASN A 290 -24.34 8.70 37.34
C ASN A 290 -24.63 7.24 37.73
N GLY A 291 -24.36 6.30 36.85
CA GLY A 291 -24.61 4.89 37.11
C GLY A 291 -23.65 4.25 38.12
N SER A 292 -23.79 2.96 38.35
CA SER A 292 -22.96 2.19 39.30
C SER A 292 -21.53 1.93 38.82
N ALA A 293 -21.24 2.11 37.53
CA ALA A 293 -19.93 1.90 36.92
C ALA A 293 -19.71 2.80 35.69
N GLN A 294 -18.44 3.00 35.33
CA GLN A 294 -18.04 3.66 34.09
C GLN A 294 -18.47 2.84 32.88
N ALA A 295 -19.13 3.46 31.92
CA ALA A 295 -19.40 2.83 30.65
C ALA A 295 -18.11 2.80 29.80
N THR A 296 -17.70 1.60 29.39
CA THR A 296 -16.53 1.42 28.53
C THR A 296 -16.86 1.75 27.07
N GLY A 297 -15.87 2.30 26.36
CA GLY A 297 -15.95 2.40 24.91
C GLY A 297 -15.90 1.02 24.22
N GLY A 298 -16.43 0.96 23.02
CA GLY A 298 -16.41 -0.23 22.20
C GLY A 298 -15.00 -0.59 21.69
N SER A 299 -14.73 -1.86 21.48
CA SER A 299 -13.50 -2.32 20.85
C SER A 299 -13.31 -1.65 19.49
N GLY A 300 -12.07 -1.33 19.13
CA GLY A 300 -11.79 -0.52 17.95
C GLY A 300 -11.59 0.95 18.28
N GLY A 301 -11.15 1.25 19.51
CA GLY A 301 -10.67 2.56 19.93
C GLY A 301 -11.74 3.50 20.49
N GLY A 302 -12.89 3.00 20.91
CA GLY A 302 -13.92 3.83 21.58
C GLY A 302 -13.45 4.37 22.92
N GLY A 303 -13.69 5.66 23.21
CA GLY A 303 -13.39 6.30 24.48
C GLY A 303 -14.41 5.95 25.57
N ASN A 304 -13.97 5.88 26.83
CA ASN A 304 -14.82 5.60 27.99
C ASN A 304 -15.67 6.84 28.41
N GLY A 305 -16.88 6.63 28.82
CA GLY A 305 -17.75 7.67 29.35
C GLY A 305 -17.28 8.25 30.71
N ALA A 306 -17.69 9.47 31.01
CA ALA A 306 -17.48 10.06 32.31
C ALA A 306 -18.32 9.38 33.39
N TRP A 307 -17.78 9.24 34.61
CA TRP A 307 -18.48 8.64 35.75
C TRP A 307 -17.89 9.13 37.06
N SER A 308 -18.76 9.49 38.03
CA SER A 308 -18.38 9.81 39.44
C SER A 308 -17.14 10.67 39.60
N GLY A 309 -17.06 11.81 38.88
CA GLY A 309 -15.90 12.73 38.90
C GLY A 309 -14.78 12.40 37.90
N ASN A 310 -14.80 11.22 37.26
CA ASN A 310 -13.86 10.91 36.22
C ASN A 310 -14.26 11.58 34.89
N GLN A 311 -13.27 12.09 34.19
CA GLN A 311 -13.47 12.69 32.85
C GLN A 311 -13.72 11.62 31.80
N PRO A 312 -14.46 11.94 30.73
CA PRO A 312 -14.58 11.06 29.58
C PRO A 312 -13.23 10.95 28.88
N THR A 313 -12.94 9.80 28.29
CA THR A 313 -11.74 9.64 27.46
C THR A 313 -12.04 9.85 25.99
N SER A 314 -11.04 10.26 25.25
CA SER A 314 -11.12 10.38 23.79
C SER A 314 -11.07 9.01 23.13
N GLY A 315 -11.64 8.90 21.93
CA GLY A 315 -11.37 7.80 21.04
C GLY A 315 -9.89 7.72 20.67
N GLU A 316 -9.42 6.52 20.45
CA GLU A 316 -8.01 6.26 20.12
C GLU A 316 -7.67 6.80 18.73
N ALA A 317 -6.50 7.44 18.62
CA ALA A 317 -6.02 7.96 17.35
C ALA A 317 -5.77 6.85 16.32
N ASN A 318 -6.05 7.12 15.05
CA ASN A 318 -5.90 6.18 13.94
C ASN A 318 -6.77 4.91 14.06
N THR A 319 -7.90 5.01 14.74
CA THR A 319 -8.90 3.94 14.84
C THR A 319 -10.27 4.37 14.35
N GLY A 320 -10.53 5.67 14.28
CA GLY A 320 -11.87 6.21 14.04
C GLY A 320 -12.82 6.03 15.22
N GLY A 321 -12.32 5.75 16.42
CA GLY A 321 -13.14 5.52 17.61
C GLY A 321 -13.92 6.76 18.05
N GLY A 322 -15.19 6.60 18.50
CA GLY A 322 -15.99 7.66 19.06
C GLY A 322 -15.52 8.11 20.45
N GLY A 323 -15.71 9.36 20.81
CA GLY A 323 -15.39 9.89 22.15
C GLY A 323 -16.43 9.51 23.21
N GLY A 324 -16.00 9.35 24.47
CA GLY A 324 -16.86 9.06 25.60
C GLY A 324 -17.80 10.23 25.93
N GLY A 325 -19.01 9.91 26.41
CA GLY A 325 -20.04 10.88 26.84
C GLY A 325 -19.64 11.60 28.12
N MET A 326 -20.07 12.85 28.25
CA MET A 326 -19.82 13.69 29.46
C MET A 326 -20.82 13.39 30.55
N TYR A 327 -20.42 13.60 31.78
CA TYR A 327 -21.32 13.69 32.95
C TYR A 327 -21.71 15.14 33.23
N TYR A 328 -22.89 15.36 33.84
CA TYR A 328 -23.37 16.69 34.22
C TYR A 328 -22.34 17.48 35.03
N GLY A 329 -22.14 18.74 34.67
CA GLY A 329 -21.20 19.64 35.33
C GLY A 329 -19.73 19.50 34.89
N LEU A 330 -19.40 18.54 34.02
CA LEU A 330 -18.07 18.45 33.42
C LEU A 330 -17.96 19.34 32.18
N THR A 331 -16.77 19.88 31.96
CA THR A 331 -16.46 20.75 30.82
C THR A 331 -15.65 20.07 29.72
N ASN A 332 -14.98 18.96 30.05
CA ASN A 332 -14.11 18.26 29.09
C ASN A 332 -14.92 17.27 28.26
N VAL A 333 -14.66 17.27 26.98
CA VAL A 333 -15.28 16.42 25.98
C VAL A 333 -14.39 15.22 25.68
N GLY A 334 -14.97 14.03 25.66
CA GLY A 334 -14.34 12.88 25.02
C GLY A 334 -14.26 13.15 23.50
N LYS A 335 -13.10 13.50 23.00
CA LYS A 335 -12.91 13.77 21.56
C LYS A 335 -13.01 12.49 20.75
N GLY A 336 -13.39 12.57 19.49
CA GLY A 336 -13.28 11.45 18.57
C GLY A 336 -11.82 11.13 18.21
N GLY A 337 -11.51 9.88 17.95
CA GLY A 337 -10.22 9.44 17.41
C GLY A 337 -10.10 9.74 15.90
N SER A 338 -8.91 10.05 15.43
CA SER A 338 -8.67 10.19 13.98
C SER A 338 -8.90 8.86 13.24
N GLY A 339 -9.22 8.96 11.95
CA GLY A 339 -9.31 7.80 11.05
C GLY A 339 -7.94 7.25 10.67
N ILE A 340 -7.95 6.28 9.77
CA ILE A 340 -6.76 5.64 9.19
C ILE A 340 -7.08 5.18 7.76
N ALA A 341 -6.06 5.14 6.91
CA ALA A 341 -6.14 4.42 5.65
C ALA A 341 -5.09 3.30 5.63
N VAL A 342 -5.46 2.15 5.11
CA VAL A 342 -4.57 1.00 4.94
C VAL A 342 -4.64 0.53 3.50
N ILE A 343 -3.50 0.29 2.89
CA ILE A 343 -3.42 -0.37 1.58
C ILE A 343 -2.60 -1.64 1.69
N ARG A 344 -2.87 -2.59 0.80
CA ARG A 344 -2.04 -3.80 0.63
C ARG A 344 -1.98 -4.20 -0.84
N ASN A 345 -0.95 -4.96 -1.25
CA ASN A 345 -1.00 -5.62 -2.55
C ASN A 345 -2.22 -6.55 -2.61
N HIS A 346 -2.88 -6.59 -3.79
CA HIS A 346 -4.10 -7.40 -3.97
C HIS A 346 -3.79 -8.90 -3.83
N ARG A 347 -4.65 -9.64 -3.11
CA ARG A 347 -4.55 -11.09 -2.83
C ARG A 347 -5.94 -11.72 -2.78
#